data_0e69bb39d0b6012958623fe151ef8b05
#
_entry.id   0e69bb39d0b6012958623fe151ef8b05
#
_cell.length_a   1.000
_cell.length_b   1.000
_cell.length_c   1.000
_cell.angle_alpha   90.00
_cell.angle_beta   90.00
_cell.angle_gamma   90.00
#
_symmetry.space_group_name_H-M   'P 1'
#
loop_
_entity.id
_entity.type
_entity.pdbx_description
1 polymer ?
#
loop_
_entity_poly.entity_id
_entity_poly.type
_entity_poly.pdbx_seq_one_letter_code
_entity_poly.pdbx_strand_id
1 'polypeptide(L)'
;VSATDPNGDYIQQIANSGVFNIETCKAQFTKIDSVAGSSSSRFSWTPCHETVRNQPYNIVFKADDNNSELKLSDIDNMNIKVLGPPPILQSALPQGKIIRLNWANYGTDAIAGFNIYRREGASTFVQDSCTSGLPASTGFVRVGYATGNTTVTYIDSDNDQGLQFGIEYTYRVVAVYNNGTESKASNEITSSLVSGVPVIKNVSINSTHPSTGAIFLGWKKPSRLDTIPAPGPWEYIIYRAEGITGTNYLKVRSIPTSTLNDTTFTDTPVNTQTTGYIYKIELWNRTPGGEFLVGEAAYASSVFLTANPGDRKVRFIIGRNVPWINTRYDFFRQNSVTMKFDSVGTTNQLEFTDLNLENGKSYCYYVRSVGAYPSENMPKNLVNFSQITCVTPVDNEAPCSPGLHVTSQCDSLYNQLRWTIEDPLCKEDISGYKIWYAMTYEETLALIATIDNKNTLTYKHYPGDIISGCYAVSAFDIHGN
;
A
#
# COMPACT_ATOMS: atom_id res chain seq x y z
N VAL A 1 -2.06 45.08 -17.22
CA VAL A 1 -2.03 44.88 -18.68
C VAL A 1 -1.46 46.12 -19.31
N SER A 2 -0.42 45.98 -20.13
CA SER A 2 0.20 47.07 -20.83
C SER A 2 0.29 46.77 -22.31
N ALA A 3 0.07 47.73 -23.17
CA ALA A 3 0.23 47.64 -24.60
C ALA A 3 1.05 48.84 -25.12
N THR A 4 1.89 48.60 -26.14
CA THR A 4 2.73 49.64 -26.78
C THR A 4 2.55 49.56 -28.27
N ASP A 5 2.57 50.72 -28.90
CA ASP A 5 2.52 50.91 -30.33
C ASP A 5 3.76 51.64 -30.84
N PRO A 6 4.59 51.04 -31.71
CA PRO A 6 5.83 51.67 -32.19
C PRO A 6 5.62 52.92 -33.04
N ASN A 7 4.43 53.05 -33.67
CA ASN A 7 4.10 54.16 -34.53
C ASN A 7 3.54 55.39 -33.78
N GLY A 8 3.27 55.21 -32.49
CA GLY A 8 2.78 56.27 -31.62
C GLY A 8 1.26 56.44 -31.65
N ASP A 9 0.52 55.48 -32.17
CA ASP A 9 -0.94 55.50 -32.17
C ASP A 9 -1.52 55.30 -30.76
N TYR A 10 -2.71 55.86 -30.50
CA TYR A 10 -3.38 55.63 -29.21
C TYR A 10 -3.99 54.25 -29.19
N ILE A 11 -3.84 53.56 -28.07
CA ILE A 11 -4.27 52.18 -27.88
C ILE A 11 -5.51 52.16 -27.00
N GLN A 12 -6.58 51.50 -27.48
CA GLN A 12 -7.74 51.13 -26.68
C GLN A 12 -7.60 49.70 -26.14
N GLN A 13 -7.64 49.55 -24.85
CA GLN A 13 -7.66 48.24 -24.21
C GLN A 13 -9.05 47.86 -23.72
N ILE A 14 -9.47 46.64 -24.00
CA ILE A 14 -10.74 46.03 -23.50
C ILE A 14 -10.44 44.68 -22.89
N ALA A 15 -11.28 44.27 -21.97
CA ALA A 15 -11.24 42.89 -21.39
C ALA A 15 -12.60 42.24 -21.50
N ASN A 16 -12.62 40.97 -21.94
CA ASN A 16 -13.81 40.18 -22.08
C ASN A 16 -13.72 38.91 -21.25
N SER A 17 -14.69 38.68 -20.38
CA SER A 17 -14.85 37.44 -19.60
C SER A 17 -16.23 37.43 -18.94
N GLY A 18 -16.74 36.24 -18.61
CA GLY A 18 -17.94 36.10 -17.79
C GLY A 18 -17.82 36.71 -16.39
N VAL A 19 -16.59 36.91 -15.87
CA VAL A 19 -16.35 37.49 -14.53
C VAL A 19 -16.82 38.93 -14.40
N PHE A 20 -16.97 39.64 -15.49
CA PHE A 20 -17.50 41.01 -15.50
C PHE A 20 -19.02 41.08 -15.33
N ASN A 21 -19.74 39.96 -15.43
CA ASN A 21 -21.19 39.88 -15.35
C ASN A 21 -21.69 39.20 -14.06
N ILE A 22 -20.79 38.85 -13.10
CA ILE A 22 -21.15 38.21 -11.84
C ILE A 22 -21.58 39.31 -10.87
N GLU A 23 -22.87 39.38 -10.55
CA GLU A 23 -23.43 40.49 -9.78
C GLU A 23 -22.85 40.62 -8.38
N THR A 24 -22.61 39.48 -7.69
CA THR A 24 -22.14 39.42 -6.28
C THR A 24 -20.66 39.74 -6.11
N CYS A 25 -19.83 39.46 -7.13
CA CYS A 25 -18.38 39.64 -7.06
C CYS A 25 -17.78 40.00 -8.44
N LYS A 26 -18.27 41.08 -9.01
CA LYS A 26 -17.94 41.56 -10.33
C LYS A 26 -16.46 41.98 -10.44
N ALA A 27 -15.78 41.50 -11.48
CA ALA A 27 -14.46 41.96 -11.84
C ALA A 27 -14.49 43.38 -12.39
N GLN A 28 -13.39 44.10 -12.31
CA GLN A 28 -13.21 45.41 -12.86
C GLN A 28 -11.98 45.45 -13.78
N PHE A 29 -12.12 46.18 -14.88
CA PHE A 29 -11.03 46.51 -15.78
C PHE A 29 -11.00 48.04 -15.94
N THR A 30 -10.01 48.68 -15.38
CA THR A 30 -9.90 50.15 -15.30
C THR A 30 -8.64 50.64 -15.98
N LYS A 31 -8.81 51.66 -16.82
CA LYS A 31 -7.71 52.35 -17.47
C LYS A 31 -6.90 53.08 -16.41
N ILE A 32 -5.57 52.90 -16.42
CA ILE A 32 -4.64 53.63 -15.55
C ILE A 32 -4.07 54.82 -16.30
N ASP A 33 -3.51 54.58 -17.50
CA ASP A 33 -2.84 55.61 -18.31
C ASP A 33 -3.03 55.29 -19.81
N SER A 34 -2.97 56.34 -20.63
CA SER A 34 -2.97 56.25 -22.08
C SER A 34 -2.36 57.50 -22.69
N VAL A 35 -1.22 57.30 -23.26
CA VAL A 35 -0.48 58.28 -24.03
C VAL A 35 -0.26 57.80 -25.46
N ALA A 36 0.19 58.65 -26.34
CA ALA A 36 0.53 58.25 -27.70
C ALA A 36 1.61 57.14 -27.65
N GLY A 37 1.34 56.00 -28.30
CA GLY A 37 2.19 54.84 -28.34
C GLY A 37 2.17 53.95 -27.11
N SER A 38 1.36 54.22 -26.06
CA SER A 38 1.31 53.36 -24.87
C SER A 38 -0.01 53.49 -24.13
N SER A 39 -0.49 52.34 -23.62
CA SER A 39 -1.67 52.28 -22.76
C SER A 39 -1.48 51.23 -21.66
N SER A 40 -1.96 51.53 -20.44
CA SER A 40 -1.98 50.61 -19.33
C SER A 40 -3.34 50.54 -18.64
N SER A 41 -3.76 49.35 -18.25
CA SER A 41 -5.02 49.07 -17.55
C SER A 41 -4.82 48.09 -16.43
N ARG A 42 -5.65 48.16 -15.40
CA ARG A 42 -5.67 47.23 -14.27
C ARG A 42 -6.89 46.33 -14.33
N PHE A 43 -6.65 45.02 -14.34
CA PHE A 43 -7.65 44.02 -14.03
C PHE A 43 -7.63 43.78 -12.52
N SER A 44 -8.79 43.85 -11.87
CA SER A 44 -8.94 43.49 -10.46
C SER A 44 -10.21 42.66 -10.25
N TRP A 45 -10.08 41.59 -9.48
CA TRP A 45 -11.19 40.72 -9.16
C TRP A 45 -10.99 40.10 -7.78
N THR A 46 -12.05 40.15 -6.94
CA THR A 46 -12.14 39.44 -5.68
C THR A 46 -13.22 38.38 -5.83
N PRO A 47 -12.85 37.11 -6.10
CA PRO A 47 -13.80 36.04 -6.29
C PRO A 47 -14.65 35.77 -5.03
N CYS A 48 -15.87 35.35 -5.20
CA CYS A 48 -16.79 34.90 -4.16
C CYS A 48 -17.08 33.40 -4.26
N HIS A 49 -17.82 32.84 -3.30
CA HIS A 49 -18.08 31.39 -3.23
C HIS A 49 -18.80 30.86 -4.49
N GLU A 50 -19.69 31.64 -5.06
CA GLU A 50 -20.45 31.26 -6.28
C GLU A 50 -19.54 31.10 -7.51
N THR A 51 -18.34 31.65 -7.46
CA THR A 51 -17.37 31.58 -8.57
C THR A 51 -16.44 30.37 -8.49
N VAL A 52 -16.49 29.60 -7.43
CA VAL A 52 -15.67 28.39 -7.25
C VAL A 52 -16.14 27.32 -8.26
N ARG A 53 -15.21 26.86 -9.11
CA ARG A 53 -15.46 25.81 -10.10
C ARG A 53 -14.16 25.13 -10.56
N ASN A 54 -14.30 23.90 -11.11
CA ASN A 54 -13.14 23.14 -11.58
C ASN A 54 -12.47 23.76 -12.82
N GLN A 55 -13.27 24.36 -13.70
CA GLN A 55 -12.77 24.98 -14.92
C GLN A 55 -12.30 26.41 -14.66
N PRO A 56 -11.13 26.80 -15.18
CA PRO A 56 -10.65 28.17 -15.05
C PRO A 56 -11.59 29.18 -15.75
N TYR A 57 -11.55 30.41 -15.28
CA TYR A 57 -12.09 31.56 -16.01
C TYR A 57 -11.03 32.03 -16.98
N ASN A 58 -11.41 32.16 -18.23
CA ASN A 58 -10.56 32.76 -19.25
C ASN A 58 -10.90 34.25 -19.35
N ILE A 59 -9.92 35.11 -19.20
CA ILE A 59 -10.02 36.56 -19.42
C ILE A 59 -9.24 36.88 -20.68
N VAL A 60 -9.91 37.43 -21.66
CA VAL A 60 -9.31 37.84 -22.92
C VAL A 60 -9.09 39.35 -22.89
N PHE A 61 -7.84 39.77 -23.00
CA PHE A 61 -7.46 41.15 -23.13
C PHE A 61 -7.22 41.45 -24.62
N LYS A 62 -7.79 42.54 -25.12
CA LYS A 62 -7.59 42.98 -26.48
C LYS A 62 -7.09 44.43 -26.46
N ALA A 63 -6.07 44.70 -27.24
CA ALA A 63 -5.55 46.04 -27.51
C ALA A 63 -5.77 46.33 -28.99
N ASP A 64 -6.45 47.46 -29.27
CA ASP A 64 -6.67 47.96 -30.62
C ASP A 64 -5.99 49.33 -30.74
N ASP A 65 -5.23 49.56 -31.78
CA ASP A 65 -4.76 50.91 -32.11
C ASP A 65 -5.90 51.74 -32.72
N ASN A 66 -5.71 53.04 -32.79
CA ASN A 66 -6.70 53.96 -33.41
C ASN A 66 -6.27 54.42 -34.79
N ASN A 67 -5.33 53.71 -35.45
CA ASN A 67 -4.88 54.05 -36.79
C ASN A 67 -6.05 54.08 -37.80
N SER A 68 -6.14 55.08 -38.60
CA SER A 68 -7.26 55.27 -39.54
C SER A 68 -7.08 54.52 -40.86
N GLU A 69 -5.83 54.14 -41.20
CA GLU A 69 -5.54 53.43 -42.45
C GLU A 69 -5.45 51.93 -42.26
N LEU A 70 -4.74 51.49 -41.20
CA LEU A 70 -4.55 50.07 -40.86
C LEU A 70 -4.66 49.87 -39.37
N LYS A 71 -5.83 49.39 -38.92
CA LYS A 71 -6.08 49.09 -37.54
C LYS A 71 -5.42 47.77 -37.15
N LEU A 72 -4.51 47.78 -36.20
CA LEU A 72 -3.87 46.59 -35.62
C LEU A 72 -4.57 46.19 -34.33
N SER A 73 -4.60 44.91 -34.08
CA SER A 73 -5.16 44.31 -32.83
C SER A 73 -4.23 43.27 -32.29
N ASP A 74 -4.06 43.26 -30.98
CA ASP A 74 -3.37 42.19 -30.23
C ASP A 74 -4.27 41.65 -29.18
N ILE A 75 -4.16 40.32 -28.95
CA ILE A 75 -5.02 39.56 -28.02
C ILE A 75 -4.16 38.69 -27.13
N ASP A 76 -4.35 38.83 -25.83
CA ASP A 76 -3.72 37.98 -24.80
C ASP A 76 -4.76 37.35 -23.88
N ASN A 77 -4.44 36.22 -23.27
CA ASN A 77 -5.33 35.44 -22.46
C ASN A 77 -4.75 35.16 -21.08
N MET A 78 -5.57 35.28 -20.06
CA MET A 78 -5.24 34.88 -18.68
C MET A 78 -6.27 33.90 -18.14
N ASN A 79 -5.80 32.77 -17.63
CA ASN A 79 -6.66 31.76 -17.00
C ASN A 79 -6.58 31.87 -15.47
N ILE A 80 -7.72 32.05 -14.83
CA ILE A 80 -7.86 32.12 -13.37
C ILE A 80 -8.69 30.97 -12.87
N LYS A 81 -8.09 30.06 -12.07
CA LYS A 81 -8.83 29.02 -11.35
C LYS A 81 -9.18 29.52 -9.95
N VAL A 82 -10.46 29.52 -9.62
CA VAL A 82 -10.94 29.92 -8.29
C VAL A 82 -11.14 28.67 -7.44
N LEU A 83 -10.44 28.61 -6.32
CA LEU A 83 -10.53 27.51 -5.35
C LEU A 83 -11.33 27.98 -4.13
N GLY A 84 -12.21 27.10 -3.62
CA GLY A 84 -12.88 27.35 -2.34
C GLY A 84 -11.88 27.36 -1.17
N PRO A 85 -12.06 28.26 -0.19
CA PRO A 85 -11.20 28.28 1.01
C PRO A 85 -11.30 26.95 1.78
N PRO A 86 -10.29 26.56 2.56
CA PRO A 86 -10.33 25.37 3.38
C PRO A 86 -11.35 25.52 4.52
N PRO A 87 -12.16 24.48 4.84
CA PRO A 87 -12.87 24.43 6.11
C PRO A 87 -11.88 24.49 7.29
N ILE A 88 -12.35 24.90 8.47
CA ILE A 88 -11.54 24.92 9.69
C ILE A 88 -12.01 23.77 10.58
N LEU A 89 -11.26 22.67 10.59
CA LEU A 89 -11.50 21.56 11.50
C LEU A 89 -11.08 21.98 12.92
N GLN A 90 -11.99 21.87 13.90
CA GLN A 90 -11.80 22.36 15.27
C GLN A 90 -11.48 21.25 16.26
N SER A 91 -12.09 20.08 16.09
CA SER A 91 -11.86 18.96 16.99
C SER A 91 -12.12 17.61 16.33
N ALA A 92 -11.43 16.58 16.86
CA ALA A 92 -11.66 15.17 16.61
C ALA A 92 -11.66 14.45 17.97
N LEU A 93 -12.87 14.29 18.57
CA LEU A 93 -13.05 13.80 19.94
C LEU A 93 -13.40 12.32 19.94
N PRO A 94 -12.57 11.46 20.57
CA PRO A 94 -12.87 10.04 20.70
C PRO A 94 -14.00 9.79 21.70
N GLN A 95 -14.93 8.90 21.35
CA GLN A 95 -16.06 8.48 22.18
C GLN A 95 -16.28 6.97 21.99
N GLY A 96 -15.73 6.14 22.89
CA GLY A 96 -15.78 4.68 22.72
C GLY A 96 -15.04 4.25 21.45
N LYS A 97 -15.72 3.59 20.51
CA LYS A 97 -15.18 3.15 19.21
C LYS A 97 -15.46 4.13 18.05
N ILE A 98 -15.83 5.36 18.36
CA ILE A 98 -16.10 6.39 17.34
C ILE A 98 -15.26 7.63 17.60
N ILE A 99 -15.07 8.44 16.56
CA ILE A 99 -14.48 9.77 16.68
C ILE A 99 -15.49 10.79 16.13
N ARG A 100 -15.86 11.76 16.98
CA ARG A 100 -16.70 12.88 16.58
C ARG A 100 -15.84 14.03 16.10
N LEU A 101 -16.07 14.44 14.87
CA LEU A 101 -15.43 15.61 14.24
C LEU A 101 -16.35 16.82 14.38
N ASN A 102 -15.76 18.00 14.62
CA ASN A 102 -16.46 19.27 14.55
C ASN A 102 -15.60 20.27 13.79
N TRP A 103 -16.24 21.11 12.98
CA TRP A 103 -15.61 22.18 12.22
C TRP A 103 -16.41 23.47 12.30
N ALA A 104 -15.77 24.58 11.94
CA ALA A 104 -16.41 25.88 11.94
C ALA A 104 -17.49 25.96 10.83
N ASN A 105 -18.54 26.76 11.06
CA ASN A 105 -19.50 27.05 10.03
C ASN A 105 -18.79 27.67 8.81
N TYR A 106 -19.02 27.11 7.64
CA TYR A 106 -18.36 27.52 6.39
C TYR A 106 -18.93 28.82 5.80
N GLY A 107 -20.14 29.19 6.17
CA GLY A 107 -20.70 30.52 5.96
C GLY A 107 -21.18 30.85 4.55
N THR A 108 -21.54 29.83 3.74
CA THR A 108 -22.10 30.05 2.40
C THR A 108 -23.15 29.02 2.03
N ASP A 109 -24.13 29.43 1.22
CA ASP A 109 -25.15 28.55 0.64
C ASP A 109 -24.67 27.89 -0.67
N ALA A 110 -23.46 28.22 -1.14
CA ALA A 110 -22.91 27.69 -2.37
C ALA A 110 -22.42 26.23 -2.27
N ILE A 111 -22.46 25.61 -1.07
CA ILE A 111 -22.01 24.23 -0.84
C ILE A 111 -23.19 23.29 -0.60
N ALA A 112 -23.05 22.04 -1.07
CA ALA A 112 -23.98 20.94 -0.84
C ALA A 112 -23.67 20.17 0.45
N GLY A 113 -22.43 20.21 0.94
CA GLY A 113 -21.99 19.48 2.13
C GLY A 113 -20.47 19.34 2.22
N PHE A 114 -20.03 18.32 2.95
CA PHE A 114 -18.62 18.12 3.27
C PHE A 114 -18.19 16.65 3.07
N ASN A 115 -17.09 16.41 2.36
CA ASN A 115 -16.39 15.15 2.33
C ASN A 115 -15.48 15.06 3.56
N ILE A 116 -15.54 13.91 4.24
CA ILE A 116 -14.71 13.60 5.40
C ILE A 116 -13.65 12.59 4.98
N TYR A 117 -12.41 12.92 5.24
CA TYR A 117 -11.27 12.08 4.91
C TYR A 117 -10.53 11.66 6.18
N ARG A 118 -10.12 10.39 6.21
CA ARG A 118 -9.34 9.76 7.28
C ARG A 118 -8.10 9.11 6.70
N ARG A 119 -7.03 9.14 7.49
CA ARG A 119 -5.80 8.39 7.26
C ARG A 119 -5.34 7.78 8.59
N GLU A 120 -4.74 6.59 8.54
CA GLU A 120 -4.04 6.02 9.69
C GLU A 120 -2.62 6.59 9.78
N GLY A 121 -2.23 7.00 10.99
CA GLY A 121 -0.95 7.63 11.28
C GLY A 121 -0.85 9.09 10.82
N ALA A 122 0.28 9.70 11.12
CA ALA A 122 0.60 11.08 10.78
C ALA A 122 0.74 11.29 9.28
N SER A 123 0.40 12.48 8.81
CA SER A 123 0.56 12.91 7.42
C SER A 123 1.73 13.88 7.28
N THR A 124 2.41 13.82 6.16
CA THR A 124 3.40 14.82 5.74
C THR A 124 2.89 15.69 4.60
N PHE A 125 1.63 15.55 4.23
CA PHE A 125 1.05 16.27 3.09
C PHE A 125 0.84 17.74 3.39
N VAL A 126 1.46 18.57 2.61
CA VAL A 126 1.25 20.02 2.58
C VAL A 126 0.53 20.36 1.28
N GLN A 127 -0.67 20.95 1.40
CA GLN A 127 -1.45 21.33 0.23
C GLN A 127 -0.88 22.58 -0.42
N ASP A 128 -0.63 22.53 -1.71
CA ASP A 128 -0.20 23.67 -2.50
C ASP A 128 -1.34 24.71 -2.74
N SER A 129 -1.00 25.81 -3.42
CA SER A 129 -1.96 26.87 -3.71
C SER A 129 -2.96 26.53 -4.83
N CYS A 130 -2.70 25.49 -5.63
CA CYS A 130 -3.43 25.19 -6.86
C CYS A 130 -4.33 23.93 -6.78
N THR A 131 -4.14 23.09 -5.75
CA THR A 131 -4.84 21.82 -5.58
C THR A 131 -6.13 21.99 -4.78
N SER A 132 -7.26 21.50 -5.32
CA SER A 132 -8.53 21.32 -4.60
C SER A 132 -8.69 19.87 -4.16
N GLY A 133 -9.43 19.64 -3.05
CA GLY A 133 -9.63 18.30 -2.51
C GLY A 133 -8.36 17.67 -1.93
N LEU A 134 -8.35 16.34 -1.84
CA LEU A 134 -7.21 15.53 -1.37
C LEU A 134 -6.82 14.50 -2.44
N PRO A 135 -5.63 14.60 -3.05
CA PRO A 135 -5.14 13.59 -4.00
C PRO A 135 -5.01 12.21 -3.35
N ALA A 136 -5.30 11.15 -4.10
CA ALA A 136 -5.19 9.77 -3.61
C ALA A 136 -3.78 9.40 -3.12
N SER A 137 -2.74 10.03 -3.67
CA SER A 137 -1.34 9.85 -3.26
C SER A 137 -1.05 10.27 -1.82
N THR A 138 -1.94 11.04 -1.18
CA THR A 138 -1.80 11.47 0.22
C THR A 138 -2.08 10.37 1.24
N GLY A 139 -2.69 9.27 0.82
CA GLY A 139 -3.12 8.16 1.68
C GLY A 139 -4.37 8.46 2.51
N PHE A 140 -5.03 9.60 2.30
CA PHE A 140 -6.33 9.88 2.87
C PHE A 140 -7.43 9.14 2.09
N VAL A 141 -8.32 8.47 2.81
CA VAL A 141 -9.49 7.78 2.27
C VAL A 141 -10.75 8.53 2.70
N ARG A 142 -11.67 8.74 1.77
CA ARG A 142 -12.97 9.32 2.11
C ARG A 142 -13.78 8.31 2.92
N VAL A 143 -14.12 8.67 4.16
CA VAL A 143 -14.88 7.83 5.10
C VAL A 143 -16.34 8.25 5.25
N GLY A 144 -16.72 9.40 4.70
CA GLY A 144 -18.10 9.82 4.75
C GLY A 144 -18.40 11.14 4.05
N TYR A 145 -19.68 11.50 4.10
CA TYR A 145 -20.21 12.75 3.58
C TYR A 145 -21.23 13.34 4.56
N ALA A 146 -21.06 14.59 4.92
CA ALA A 146 -21.99 15.33 5.75
C ALA A 146 -22.80 16.28 4.86
N THR A 147 -24.11 16.02 4.72
CA THR A 147 -25.00 16.79 3.84
C THR A 147 -25.42 18.11 4.49
N GLY A 148 -25.46 19.17 3.69
CA GLY A 148 -25.99 20.49 4.06
C GLY A 148 -24.89 21.49 4.40
N ASN A 149 -25.14 22.75 4.09
CA ASN A 149 -24.23 23.88 4.24
C ASN A 149 -24.04 24.34 5.69
N THR A 150 -24.97 24.03 6.56
CA THR A 150 -24.95 24.37 7.99
C THR A 150 -24.40 23.23 8.87
N THR A 151 -24.11 22.06 8.29
CA THR A 151 -23.58 20.92 9.02
C THR A 151 -22.15 21.21 9.48
N VAL A 152 -21.86 21.03 10.76
CA VAL A 152 -20.59 21.33 11.41
C VAL A 152 -20.02 20.14 12.17
N THR A 153 -20.61 18.95 12.02
CA THR A 153 -20.20 17.75 12.75
C THR A 153 -20.38 16.49 11.90
N TYR A 154 -19.54 15.50 12.18
CA TYR A 154 -19.62 14.15 11.63
C TYR A 154 -19.15 13.14 12.67
N ILE A 155 -19.72 11.94 12.64
CA ILE A 155 -19.30 10.82 13.49
C ILE A 155 -18.68 9.76 12.59
N ASP A 156 -17.40 9.52 12.77
CA ASP A 156 -16.71 8.39 12.14
C ASP A 156 -16.85 7.15 13.02
N SER A 157 -17.62 6.18 12.53
CA SER A 157 -17.85 4.88 13.17
C SER A 157 -17.28 3.71 12.35
N ASP A 158 -16.53 4.00 11.30
CA ASP A 158 -16.04 3.01 10.34
C ASP A 158 -17.17 2.14 9.78
N ASN A 159 -18.22 2.77 9.25
CA ASN A 159 -19.44 2.11 8.79
C ASN A 159 -20.07 1.20 9.86
N ASP A 160 -20.14 1.69 11.09
CA ASP A 160 -20.69 1.02 12.28
C ASP A 160 -19.91 -0.21 12.76
N GLN A 161 -18.75 -0.50 12.16
CA GLN A 161 -17.83 -1.53 12.67
C GLN A 161 -17.04 -1.04 13.91
N GLY A 162 -16.92 0.26 14.05
CA GLY A 162 -16.12 0.91 15.08
C GLY A 162 -14.65 0.99 14.75
N LEU A 163 -14.05 2.13 15.07
CA LEU A 163 -12.62 2.38 14.92
C LEU A 163 -11.80 1.52 15.88
N GLN A 164 -10.54 1.28 15.53
CA GLN A 164 -9.66 0.43 16.32
C GLN A 164 -8.92 1.24 17.40
N PHE A 165 -8.81 0.64 18.60
CA PHE A 165 -8.03 1.21 19.69
C PHE A 165 -6.53 1.14 19.40
N GLY A 166 -5.82 2.22 19.79
CA GLY A 166 -4.37 2.29 19.62
C GLY A 166 -3.89 2.71 18.25
N ILE A 167 -4.80 2.94 17.32
CA ILE A 167 -4.49 3.54 16.02
C ILE A 167 -4.68 5.04 16.11
N GLU A 168 -3.73 5.79 15.57
CA GLU A 168 -3.84 7.22 15.37
C GLU A 168 -4.54 7.47 14.03
N TYR A 169 -5.62 8.25 14.07
CA TYR A 169 -6.39 8.65 12.90
C TYR A 169 -6.21 10.14 12.66
N THR A 170 -5.77 10.50 11.47
CA THR A 170 -5.65 11.88 11.02
C THR A 170 -6.81 12.22 10.10
N TYR A 171 -7.47 13.36 10.37
CA TYR A 171 -8.67 13.80 9.65
C TYR A 171 -8.46 15.11 8.92
N ARG A 172 -9.13 15.21 7.78
CA ARG A 172 -9.36 16.47 7.03
C ARG A 172 -10.79 16.51 6.53
N VAL A 173 -11.32 17.71 6.39
CA VAL A 173 -12.65 18.00 5.85
C VAL A 173 -12.50 18.85 4.60
N VAL A 174 -13.31 18.56 3.58
CA VAL A 174 -13.34 19.29 2.30
C VAL A 174 -14.77 19.67 2.01
N ALA A 175 -15.04 20.97 1.76
CA ALA A 175 -16.36 21.43 1.35
C ALA A 175 -16.61 21.05 -0.12
N VAL A 176 -17.84 20.61 -0.40
CA VAL A 176 -18.31 20.25 -1.76
C VAL A 176 -19.31 21.28 -2.20
N TYR A 177 -19.00 22.01 -3.25
CA TYR A 177 -19.85 23.02 -3.84
C TYR A 177 -21.04 22.41 -4.59
N ASN A 178 -22.12 23.15 -4.78
CA ASN A 178 -23.33 22.69 -5.49
C ASN A 178 -23.05 22.22 -6.93
N ASN A 179 -21.97 22.69 -7.54
CA ASN A 179 -21.48 22.25 -8.85
C ASN A 179 -20.52 21.04 -8.81
N GLY A 180 -20.36 20.40 -7.65
CA GLY A 180 -19.48 19.23 -7.44
C GLY A 180 -17.99 19.57 -7.26
N THR A 181 -17.61 20.85 -7.29
CA THR A 181 -16.21 21.25 -7.05
C THR A 181 -15.85 21.14 -5.57
N GLU A 182 -14.65 20.64 -5.26
CA GLU A 182 -14.13 20.57 -3.91
C GLU A 182 -13.32 21.83 -3.55
N SER A 183 -13.44 22.27 -2.30
CA SER A 183 -12.61 23.30 -1.71
C SER A 183 -11.17 22.81 -1.50
N LYS A 184 -10.28 23.66 -1.02
CA LYS A 184 -9.05 23.23 -0.36
C LYS A 184 -9.40 22.42 0.89
N ALA A 185 -8.54 21.46 1.26
CA ALA A 185 -8.75 20.65 2.47
C ALA A 185 -8.46 21.49 3.74
N SER A 186 -9.15 21.15 4.81
CA SER A 186 -8.97 21.75 6.14
C SER A 186 -7.53 21.54 6.67
N ASN A 187 -7.23 22.19 7.79
CA ASN A 187 -6.14 21.78 8.68
C ASN A 187 -6.33 20.31 9.12
N GLU A 188 -5.23 19.67 9.52
CA GLU A 188 -5.23 18.33 10.09
C GLU A 188 -5.53 18.36 11.58
N ILE A 189 -6.33 17.39 12.04
CA ILE A 189 -6.42 17.04 13.45
C ILE A 189 -6.27 15.54 13.58
N THR A 190 -5.36 15.15 14.46
CA THR A 190 -5.08 13.76 14.80
C THR A 190 -5.78 13.37 16.08
N SER A 191 -6.39 12.21 16.10
CA SER A 191 -7.05 11.65 17.27
C SER A 191 -6.82 10.15 17.33
N SER A 192 -6.71 9.63 18.53
CA SER A 192 -6.70 8.19 18.77
C SER A 192 -7.79 7.86 19.77
N LEU A 193 -8.38 6.68 19.67
CA LEU A 193 -9.28 6.19 20.68
C LEU A 193 -8.47 6.01 21.98
N VAL A 194 -8.60 6.97 22.85
CA VAL A 194 -7.94 6.95 24.16
C VAL A 194 -8.83 6.22 25.09
N SER A 195 -8.39 5.10 25.64
CA SER A 195 -8.99 4.73 26.82
C SER A 195 -8.63 3.49 27.46
N GLY A 196 -9.20 3.08 28.45
CA GLY A 196 -9.24 1.92 29.29
C GLY A 196 -9.00 0.57 28.62
N VAL A 197 -8.32 0.52 27.45
CA VAL A 197 -8.08 -0.72 26.71
C VAL A 197 -6.64 -1.17 26.78
N PRO A 198 -6.40 -2.48 26.89
CA PRO A 198 -5.08 -3.03 26.74
C PRO A 198 -4.59 -2.89 25.30
N VAL A 199 -3.28 -2.86 25.10
CA VAL A 199 -2.65 -2.76 23.78
C VAL A 199 -1.71 -3.95 23.57
N ILE A 200 -2.05 -4.85 22.64
CA ILE A 200 -1.20 -6.01 22.33
C ILE A 200 0.12 -5.52 21.75
N LYS A 201 1.23 -6.03 22.24
CA LYS A 201 2.59 -5.73 21.75
C LYS A 201 3.36 -6.97 21.28
N ASN A 202 2.97 -8.16 21.74
CA ASN A 202 3.60 -9.40 21.35
C ASN A 202 2.55 -10.48 21.09
N VAL A 203 2.71 -11.15 19.97
CA VAL A 203 2.14 -12.46 19.64
C VAL A 203 3.26 -13.24 18.96
N SER A 204 4.10 -13.87 19.79
CA SER A 204 5.38 -14.43 19.38
C SER A 204 5.39 -15.93 19.62
N ILE A 205 5.82 -16.71 18.64
CA ILE A 205 5.95 -18.15 18.81
C ILE A 205 7.20 -18.45 19.65
N ASN A 206 6.99 -19.09 20.80
CA ASN A 206 8.05 -19.49 21.72
C ASN A 206 8.59 -20.89 21.42
N SER A 207 7.72 -21.80 21.01
CA SER A 207 8.11 -23.13 20.59
C SER A 207 7.23 -23.61 19.44
N THR A 208 7.87 -24.27 18.47
CA THR A 208 7.20 -24.85 17.30
C THR A 208 6.98 -26.33 17.54
N HIS A 209 5.71 -26.75 17.52
CA HIS A 209 5.36 -28.15 17.63
C HIS A 209 3.93 -28.39 17.08
N PRO A 210 3.62 -29.56 16.49
CA PRO A 210 2.30 -29.83 15.93
C PRO A 210 1.18 -29.96 16.98
N SER A 211 1.51 -30.17 18.25
CA SER A 211 0.50 -30.36 19.31
C SER A 211 0.83 -29.69 20.66
N THR A 212 2.10 -29.42 20.95
CA THR A 212 2.55 -28.86 22.26
C THR A 212 3.31 -27.57 22.08
N GLY A 213 3.10 -26.87 20.99
CA GLY A 213 3.68 -25.55 20.75
C GLY A 213 3.17 -24.50 21.72
N ALA A 214 3.87 -23.36 21.77
CA ALA A 214 3.56 -22.26 22.67
C ALA A 214 3.67 -20.91 22.00
N ILE A 215 2.73 -20.03 22.30
CA ILE A 215 2.69 -18.65 21.82
C ILE A 215 2.71 -17.70 23.03
N PHE A 216 3.67 -16.80 23.04
CA PHE A 216 3.76 -15.74 24.03
C PHE A 216 2.92 -14.54 23.61
N LEU A 217 2.03 -14.11 24.47
CA LEU A 217 1.27 -12.88 24.37
C LEU A 217 1.78 -11.86 25.37
N GLY A 218 2.00 -10.63 24.93
CA GLY A 218 2.32 -9.52 25.79
C GLY A 218 1.47 -8.30 25.40
N TRP A 219 0.99 -7.55 26.40
CA TRP A 219 0.27 -6.33 26.15
C TRP A 219 0.71 -5.22 27.10
N LYS A 220 0.37 -4.00 26.75
CA LYS A 220 0.48 -2.84 27.64
C LYS A 220 -0.87 -2.66 28.32
N LYS A 221 -0.86 -2.46 29.64
CA LYS A 221 -2.07 -2.09 30.38
C LYS A 221 -2.61 -0.74 29.89
N PRO A 222 -3.90 -0.44 30.10
CA PRO A 222 -4.44 0.86 29.82
C PRO A 222 -3.63 1.97 30.45
N SER A 223 -3.30 3.01 29.68
CA SER A 223 -2.52 4.15 30.17
C SER A 223 -3.38 5.19 30.90
N ARG A 224 -4.69 5.18 30.64
CA ARG A 224 -5.67 6.08 31.26
C ARG A 224 -6.97 5.30 31.45
N LEU A 225 -7.13 4.65 32.58
CA LEU A 225 -8.39 4.05 32.98
C LEU A 225 -9.13 5.03 33.87
N ASP A 226 -10.35 5.36 33.51
CA ASP A 226 -11.25 6.09 34.43
C ASP A 226 -11.77 5.10 35.48
N THR A 227 -11.28 5.25 36.70
CA THR A 227 -11.62 4.37 37.82
C THR A 227 -12.91 4.78 38.54
N ILE A 228 -13.53 5.90 38.19
CA ILE A 228 -14.81 6.29 38.73
C ILE A 228 -15.92 5.37 38.22
N PRO A 229 -16.12 5.22 36.87
CA PRO A 229 -17.10 4.27 36.37
C PRO A 229 -16.59 2.80 36.40
N ALA A 230 -15.25 2.57 36.43
CA ALA A 230 -14.68 1.25 36.44
C ALA A 230 -13.72 1.02 37.65
N PRO A 231 -14.25 0.95 38.89
CA PRO A 231 -13.43 0.90 40.10
C PRO A 231 -12.68 -0.44 40.28
N GLY A 232 -13.05 -1.48 39.56
CA GLY A 232 -12.49 -2.82 39.74
C GLY A 232 -13.26 -3.68 40.76
N PRO A 233 -12.80 -4.92 41.06
CA PRO A 233 -11.63 -5.55 40.43
C PRO A 233 -11.79 -5.75 38.94
N TRP A 234 -10.66 -5.93 38.25
CA TRP A 234 -10.65 -6.08 36.80
C TRP A 234 -10.30 -7.50 36.37
N GLU A 235 -10.59 -7.83 35.10
CA GLU A 235 -10.24 -9.11 34.51
C GLU A 235 -9.83 -8.92 33.05
N TYR A 236 -8.68 -9.46 32.66
CA TYR A 236 -8.35 -9.64 31.25
C TYR A 236 -8.94 -10.97 30.77
N ILE A 237 -9.68 -10.91 29.67
CA ILE A 237 -10.15 -12.12 28.97
C ILE A 237 -9.45 -12.21 27.63
N ILE A 238 -8.78 -13.34 27.39
CA ILE A 238 -8.03 -13.59 26.19
C ILE A 238 -8.81 -14.57 25.32
N TYR A 239 -8.94 -14.19 24.06
CA TYR A 239 -9.59 -15.02 23.03
C TYR A 239 -8.58 -15.31 21.91
N ARG A 240 -8.73 -16.48 21.30
CA ARG A 240 -7.93 -16.96 20.18
C ARG A 240 -8.84 -17.44 19.06
N ALA A 241 -8.45 -17.15 17.79
CA ALA A 241 -9.00 -17.81 16.61
C ALA A 241 -7.88 -18.45 15.80
N GLU A 242 -8.19 -19.55 15.09
CA GLU A 242 -7.26 -20.21 14.18
C GLU A 242 -7.12 -19.44 12.87
N GLY A 243 -5.90 -19.41 12.34
CA GLY A 243 -5.51 -18.61 11.16
C GLY A 243 -5.18 -17.16 11.53
N ILE A 244 -4.30 -16.56 10.74
CA ILE A 244 -3.88 -15.15 10.95
C ILE A 244 -5.00 -14.12 10.67
N THR A 245 -6.07 -14.54 10.00
CA THR A 245 -7.28 -13.76 9.70
C THR A 245 -8.55 -14.43 10.24
N GLY A 246 -8.39 -15.36 11.17
CA GLY A 246 -9.50 -16.08 11.77
C GLY A 246 -10.49 -15.16 12.49
N THR A 247 -11.77 -15.51 12.45
CA THR A 247 -12.86 -14.73 13.06
C THR A 247 -13.63 -15.49 14.13
N ASN A 248 -13.43 -16.80 14.23
CA ASN A 248 -14.10 -17.64 15.23
C ASN A 248 -13.29 -17.65 16.55
N TYR A 249 -13.51 -16.65 17.38
CA TYR A 249 -12.79 -16.44 18.63
C TYR A 249 -13.33 -17.33 19.76
N LEU A 250 -12.45 -18.15 20.33
CA LEU A 250 -12.71 -18.95 21.51
C LEU A 250 -11.97 -18.34 22.72
N LYS A 251 -12.64 -18.26 23.86
CA LYS A 251 -12.03 -17.83 25.12
C LYS A 251 -10.99 -18.88 25.55
N VAL A 252 -9.73 -18.46 25.71
CA VAL A 252 -8.63 -19.33 26.12
C VAL A 252 -8.15 -19.06 27.54
N ARG A 253 -8.33 -17.84 28.05
CA ARG A 253 -7.88 -17.49 29.41
C ARG A 253 -8.66 -16.33 30.01
N SER A 254 -8.90 -16.39 31.33
CA SER A 254 -9.29 -15.28 32.19
C SER A 254 -8.15 -15.01 33.20
N ILE A 255 -7.83 -13.74 33.40
CA ILE A 255 -6.80 -13.27 34.32
C ILE A 255 -7.40 -12.18 35.20
N PRO A 256 -7.92 -12.52 36.38
CA PRO A 256 -8.32 -11.52 37.37
C PRO A 256 -7.11 -10.71 37.82
N THR A 257 -7.29 -9.40 37.97
CA THR A 257 -6.22 -8.48 38.35
C THR A 257 -6.73 -7.32 39.19
N SER A 258 -5.98 -6.92 40.18
CA SER A 258 -6.28 -5.72 41.01
C SER A 258 -5.41 -4.52 40.61
N THR A 259 -4.33 -4.73 39.89
CA THR A 259 -3.34 -3.69 39.56
C THR A 259 -3.19 -3.46 38.06
N LEU A 260 -3.83 -4.27 37.24
CA LEU A 260 -3.68 -4.30 35.75
C LEU A 260 -2.25 -4.66 35.28
N ASN A 261 -1.37 -5.11 36.16
CA ASN A 261 0.03 -5.42 35.82
C ASN A 261 0.22 -6.82 35.24
N ASP A 262 -0.81 -7.68 35.30
CA ASP A 262 -0.79 -9.03 34.73
C ASP A 262 -0.97 -8.92 33.19
N THR A 263 0.13 -8.62 32.50
CA THR A 263 0.14 -8.20 31.08
C THR A 263 0.86 -9.19 30.17
N THR A 264 0.99 -10.44 30.60
CA THR A 264 1.57 -11.53 29.80
C THR A 264 0.79 -12.82 29.97
N PHE A 265 0.79 -13.64 28.93
CA PHE A 265 0.21 -14.97 28.93
C PHE A 265 0.95 -15.85 27.91
N THR A 266 1.16 -17.12 28.24
CA THR A 266 1.66 -18.11 27.27
C THR A 266 0.54 -19.09 26.97
N ASP A 267 0.11 -19.08 25.73
CA ASP A 267 -0.91 -19.99 25.21
C ASP A 267 -0.24 -21.31 24.78
N THR A 268 -0.55 -22.35 25.50
CA THR A 268 -0.05 -23.72 25.29
C THR A 268 -1.02 -24.71 25.92
N PRO A 269 -1.21 -25.92 25.35
CA PRO A 269 -0.62 -26.45 24.13
C PRO A 269 -1.37 -26.01 22.86
N VAL A 270 -0.65 -25.66 21.79
CA VAL A 270 -1.23 -25.28 20.48
C VAL A 270 -0.39 -25.83 19.32
N ASN A 271 -1.00 -26.03 18.16
CA ASN A 271 -0.28 -26.37 16.93
C ASN A 271 0.37 -25.11 16.34
N THR A 272 1.61 -24.89 16.63
CA THR A 272 2.36 -23.75 16.08
C THR A 272 3.14 -24.09 14.82
N GLN A 273 3.19 -25.35 14.41
CA GLN A 273 3.95 -25.78 13.23
C GLN A 273 3.21 -25.47 11.93
N THR A 274 1.91 -25.74 11.87
CA THR A 274 1.11 -25.63 10.64
C THR A 274 0.03 -24.56 10.71
N THR A 275 -0.20 -23.96 11.90
CA THR A 275 -1.30 -23.03 12.12
C THR A 275 -0.82 -21.72 12.72
N GLY A 276 -1.15 -20.60 12.07
CA GLY A 276 -1.06 -19.27 12.67
C GLY A 276 -2.30 -18.98 13.51
N TYR A 277 -2.19 -18.10 14.48
CA TYR A 277 -3.31 -17.74 15.36
C TYR A 277 -3.43 -16.23 15.50
N ILE A 278 -4.66 -15.77 15.70
CA ILE A 278 -4.97 -14.37 15.99
C ILE A 278 -5.65 -14.26 17.34
N TYR A 279 -5.31 -13.21 18.09
CA TYR A 279 -5.77 -12.98 19.47
C TYR A 279 -6.44 -11.64 19.62
N LYS A 280 -7.42 -11.57 20.54
CA LYS A 280 -7.95 -10.34 21.10
C LYS A 280 -7.94 -10.41 22.61
N ILE A 281 -7.88 -9.26 23.27
CA ILE A 281 -7.86 -9.13 24.73
C ILE A 281 -8.91 -8.12 25.11
N GLU A 282 -9.86 -8.53 25.95
CA GLU A 282 -10.87 -7.69 26.57
C GLU A 282 -10.44 -7.33 28.00
N LEU A 283 -10.72 -6.11 28.43
CA LEU A 283 -10.66 -5.70 29.84
C LEU A 283 -12.06 -5.50 30.36
N TRP A 284 -12.39 -6.20 31.44
CA TRP A 284 -13.66 -6.12 32.11
C TRP A 284 -13.53 -5.50 33.50
N ASN A 285 -14.50 -4.65 33.87
CA ASN A 285 -14.77 -4.29 35.25
C ASN A 285 -15.65 -5.39 35.88
N ARG A 286 -15.25 -5.91 37.05
CA ARG A 286 -15.93 -7.00 37.75
C ARG A 286 -16.53 -6.54 39.11
N THR A 287 -16.86 -5.27 39.21
CA THR A 287 -17.61 -4.79 40.39
C THR A 287 -18.93 -5.57 40.52
N PRO A 288 -19.19 -6.24 41.65
CA PRO A 288 -20.41 -7.02 41.85
C PRO A 288 -21.67 -6.19 41.56
N GLY A 289 -22.55 -6.70 40.68
CA GLY A 289 -23.77 -6.00 40.28
C GLY A 289 -23.57 -4.83 39.29
N GLY A 290 -22.32 -4.55 38.88
CA GLY A 290 -21.97 -3.49 37.93
C GLY A 290 -20.89 -3.95 36.97
N GLU A 291 -20.98 -5.20 36.50
CA GLU A 291 -20.01 -5.78 35.56
C GLU A 291 -20.22 -5.26 34.15
N PHE A 292 -19.15 -4.80 33.50
CA PHE A 292 -19.21 -4.36 32.11
C PHE A 292 -17.84 -4.46 31.39
N LEU A 293 -17.87 -4.52 30.08
CA LEU A 293 -16.69 -4.45 29.22
C LEU A 293 -16.14 -3.02 29.24
N VAL A 294 -14.93 -2.84 29.79
CA VAL A 294 -14.21 -1.57 29.80
C VAL A 294 -13.69 -1.25 28.38
N GLY A 295 -13.13 -2.25 27.71
CA GLY A 295 -12.69 -2.12 26.34
C GLY A 295 -11.97 -3.36 25.82
N GLU A 296 -11.75 -3.39 24.51
CA GLU A 296 -11.17 -4.48 23.77
C GLU A 296 -9.92 -3.99 23.02
N ALA A 297 -8.81 -4.73 23.11
CA ALA A 297 -7.63 -4.48 22.30
C ALA A 297 -7.90 -4.76 20.81
N ALA A 298 -7.22 -4.02 19.94
CA ALA A 298 -7.10 -4.41 18.55
C ALA A 298 -6.44 -5.81 18.45
N TYR A 299 -6.96 -6.64 17.54
CA TYR A 299 -6.44 -7.99 17.38
C TYR A 299 -5.05 -8.00 16.79
N ALA A 300 -4.26 -9.02 17.16
CA ALA A 300 -2.96 -9.25 16.59
C ALA A 300 -2.73 -10.76 16.36
N SER A 301 -2.18 -11.10 15.20
CA SER A 301 -1.79 -12.46 14.88
C SER A 301 -0.34 -12.75 15.24
N SER A 302 -0.01 -14.05 15.36
CA SER A 302 1.37 -14.50 15.23
C SER A 302 1.89 -14.19 13.83
N VAL A 303 3.22 -14.01 13.72
CA VAL A 303 3.91 -14.05 12.43
C VAL A 303 3.95 -15.49 11.97
N PHE A 304 3.52 -15.77 10.74
CA PHE A 304 3.50 -17.11 10.17
C PHE A 304 4.32 -17.15 8.88
N LEU A 305 5.29 -18.07 8.80
CA LEU A 305 6.22 -18.19 7.69
C LEU A 305 5.82 -19.37 6.80
N THR A 306 5.50 -19.09 5.54
CA THR A 306 5.27 -20.10 4.51
C THR A 306 6.51 -20.22 3.64
N ALA A 307 7.02 -21.45 3.47
CA ALA A 307 8.20 -21.74 2.67
C ALA A 307 7.80 -22.50 1.40
N ASN A 308 8.23 -21.99 0.23
CA ASN A 308 8.00 -22.59 -1.08
C ASN A 308 9.35 -23.01 -1.67
N PRO A 309 9.61 -24.33 -1.81
CA PRO A 309 10.85 -24.82 -2.40
C PRO A 309 10.90 -24.55 -3.91
N GLY A 310 12.10 -24.31 -4.42
CA GLY A 310 12.41 -24.22 -5.82
C GLY A 310 13.83 -24.73 -6.07
N ASP A 311 14.29 -24.70 -7.33
CA ASP A 311 15.62 -25.14 -7.68
C ASP A 311 16.68 -24.27 -7.00
N ARG A 312 17.51 -24.89 -6.13
CA ARG A 312 18.60 -24.28 -5.35
C ARG A 312 18.19 -23.02 -4.55
N LYS A 313 16.89 -22.86 -4.27
CA LYS A 313 16.32 -21.70 -3.57
C LYS A 313 15.10 -22.07 -2.73
N VAL A 314 14.78 -21.21 -1.78
CA VAL A 314 13.50 -21.22 -1.08
C VAL A 314 12.92 -19.82 -1.05
N ARG A 315 11.69 -19.67 -1.54
CA ARG A 315 10.92 -18.43 -1.43
C ARG A 315 10.01 -18.48 -0.21
N PHE A 316 10.11 -17.46 0.62
CA PHE A 316 9.31 -17.30 1.82
C PHE A 316 8.23 -16.24 1.64
N ILE A 317 7.06 -16.49 2.24
CA ILE A 317 5.95 -15.54 2.36
C ILE A 317 5.65 -15.37 3.84
N ILE A 318 5.56 -14.10 4.28
CA ILE A 318 5.31 -13.73 5.67
C ILE A 318 3.83 -13.37 5.83
N GLY A 319 3.09 -14.23 6.53
CA GLY A 319 1.71 -13.95 6.92
C GLY A 319 1.65 -13.23 8.27
N ARG A 320 0.85 -12.17 8.35
CA ARG A 320 0.58 -11.44 9.58
C ARG A 320 -0.70 -10.63 9.49
N ASN A 321 -1.31 -10.36 10.64
CA ASN A 321 -2.42 -9.40 10.80
C ASN A 321 -2.25 -8.74 12.17
N VAL A 322 -1.64 -7.55 12.19
CA VAL A 322 -1.23 -6.85 13.42
C VAL A 322 -1.54 -5.37 13.31
N PRO A 323 -1.91 -4.68 14.43
CA PRO A 323 -2.28 -3.27 14.44
C PRO A 323 -1.08 -2.31 14.48
N TRP A 324 0.14 -2.81 14.31
CA TRP A 324 1.37 -2.01 14.23
C TRP A 324 2.06 -2.17 12.86
N ILE A 325 2.97 -1.26 12.57
CA ILE A 325 3.77 -1.28 11.34
C ILE A 325 5.05 -2.06 11.61
N ASN A 326 5.24 -3.17 10.88
CA ASN A 326 6.52 -3.85 10.85
C ASN A 326 7.43 -3.17 9.82
N THR A 327 8.60 -2.76 10.29
CA THR A 327 9.59 -2.04 9.48
C THR A 327 10.68 -2.95 8.93
N ARG A 328 10.84 -4.14 9.53
CA ARG A 328 11.91 -5.07 9.18
C ARG A 328 11.55 -6.51 9.56
N TYR A 329 12.02 -7.44 8.71
CA TYR A 329 11.98 -8.88 8.92
C TYR A 329 13.39 -9.45 8.74
N ASP A 330 13.93 -10.05 9.78
CA ASP A 330 15.25 -10.69 9.78
C ASP A 330 15.08 -12.21 9.68
N PHE A 331 15.67 -12.82 8.66
CA PHE A 331 15.62 -14.26 8.41
C PHE A 331 16.82 -14.97 9.00
N PHE A 332 16.54 -16.08 9.66
CA PHE A 332 17.56 -16.93 10.28
C PHE A 332 17.42 -18.36 9.76
N ARG A 333 18.55 -18.96 9.41
CA ARG A 333 18.66 -20.35 8.97
C ARG A 333 19.48 -21.17 9.97
N GLN A 334 19.04 -22.38 10.29
CA GLN A 334 19.77 -23.27 11.17
C GLN A 334 21.05 -23.75 10.48
N ASN A 335 22.17 -23.57 11.17
CA ASN A 335 23.45 -24.09 10.75
C ASN A 335 23.51 -25.60 11.05
N SER A 336 23.78 -26.40 10.02
CA SER A 336 23.77 -27.87 10.13
C SER A 336 24.87 -28.46 11.03
N VAL A 337 25.90 -27.68 11.32
CA VAL A 337 27.03 -28.13 12.17
C VAL A 337 26.83 -27.68 13.61
N THR A 338 26.53 -26.40 13.81
CA THR A 338 26.43 -25.82 15.17
C THR A 338 25.04 -25.94 15.77
N MET A 339 24.04 -26.28 14.96
CA MET A 339 22.61 -26.30 15.31
C MET A 339 22.07 -24.95 15.77
N LYS A 340 22.84 -23.87 15.68
CA LYS A 340 22.45 -22.50 15.98
C LYS A 340 21.86 -21.86 14.73
N PHE A 341 21.07 -20.80 14.91
CA PHE A 341 20.49 -20.05 13.82
C PHE A 341 21.36 -18.83 13.48
N ASP A 342 21.82 -18.79 12.24
CA ASP A 342 22.61 -17.70 11.67
C ASP A 342 21.71 -16.80 10.82
N SER A 343 21.97 -15.48 10.84
CA SER A 343 21.21 -14.53 9.98
C SER A 343 21.60 -14.74 8.51
N VAL A 344 20.61 -14.90 7.65
CA VAL A 344 20.80 -15.10 6.20
C VAL A 344 20.28 -13.94 5.36
N GLY A 345 19.52 -13.02 5.95
CA GLY A 345 19.05 -11.83 5.24
C GLY A 345 18.02 -11.01 6.00
N THR A 346 17.73 -9.87 5.45
CA THR A 346 16.77 -8.91 6.00
C THR A 346 15.95 -8.30 4.86
N THR A 347 14.64 -8.11 5.09
CA THR A 347 13.75 -7.44 4.14
C THR A 347 12.75 -6.53 4.87
N ASN A 348 12.20 -5.55 4.18
CA ASN A 348 11.03 -4.79 4.61
C ASN A 348 9.74 -5.22 3.87
N GLN A 349 9.86 -6.18 2.95
CA GLN A 349 8.74 -6.77 2.21
C GLN A 349 8.20 -8.02 2.93
N LEU A 350 7.03 -8.49 2.51
CA LEU A 350 6.42 -9.72 3.01
C LEU A 350 6.96 -10.99 2.34
N GLU A 351 8.04 -10.85 1.60
CA GLU A 351 8.69 -11.92 0.87
C GLU A 351 10.20 -11.86 1.05
N PHE A 352 10.84 -13.03 1.00
CA PHE A 352 12.29 -13.20 1.00
C PHE A 352 12.65 -14.47 0.23
N THR A 353 13.79 -14.49 -0.45
CA THR A 353 14.30 -15.68 -1.12
C THR A 353 15.73 -15.96 -0.66
N ASP A 354 15.96 -17.15 -0.15
CA ASP A 354 17.30 -17.67 0.13
C ASP A 354 17.79 -18.47 -1.09
N LEU A 355 18.95 -18.10 -1.59
CA LEU A 355 19.53 -18.62 -2.84
C LEU A 355 20.75 -19.50 -2.55
N ASN A 356 21.24 -20.18 -3.58
CA ASN A 356 22.46 -21.01 -3.54
C ASN A 356 22.36 -22.15 -2.52
N LEU A 357 21.22 -22.79 -2.43
CA LEU A 357 20.98 -23.94 -1.58
C LEU A 357 21.27 -25.24 -2.35
N GLU A 358 21.49 -26.32 -1.61
CA GLU A 358 21.65 -27.66 -2.17
C GLU A 358 20.27 -28.33 -2.30
N ASN A 359 19.89 -28.78 -3.49
CA ASN A 359 18.69 -29.57 -3.69
C ASN A 359 18.74 -30.88 -2.90
N GLY A 360 17.59 -31.31 -2.38
CA GLY A 360 17.49 -32.54 -1.56
C GLY A 360 17.95 -32.40 -0.11
N LYS A 361 18.54 -31.26 0.30
CA LYS A 361 18.98 -30.98 1.65
C LYS A 361 17.94 -30.15 2.42
N SER A 362 17.58 -30.61 3.61
CA SER A 362 16.61 -29.89 4.44
C SER A 362 17.26 -28.70 5.17
N TYR A 363 16.59 -27.56 5.14
CA TYR A 363 16.98 -26.33 5.83
C TYR A 363 15.83 -25.83 6.70
N CYS A 364 16.12 -25.45 7.94
CA CYS A 364 15.14 -24.93 8.88
C CYS A 364 15.33 -23.43 9.10
N TYR A 365 14.23 -22.67 9.11
CA TYR A 365 14.22 -21.21 9.21
C TYR A 365 13.21 -20.71 10.22
N TYR A 366 13.46 -19.53 10.75
CA TYR A 366 12.45 -18.68 11.34
C TYR A 366 12.68 -17.22 10.93
N VAL A 367 11.65 -16.39 11.08
CA VAL A 367 11.73 -14.95 10.85
C VAL A 367 11.46 -14.19 12.16
N ARG A 368 12.23 -13.13 12.38
CA ARG A 368 12.04 -12.14 13.44
C ARG A 368 11.46 -10.87 12.81
N SER A 369 10.25 -10.50 13.19
CA SER A 369 9.67 -9.20 12.81
C SER A 369 10.01 -8.13 13.82
N VAL A 370 10.29 -6.92 13.34
CA VAL A 370 10.53 -5.72 14.15
C VAL A 370 9.56 -4.64 13.69
N GLY A 371 8.84 -4.04 14.64
CA GLY A 371 7.83 -3.04 14.33
C GLY A 371 7.55 -2.05 15.45
N ALA A 372 6.63 -1.14 15.22
CA ALA A 372 6.18 -0.15 16.18
C ALA A 372 4.77 0.32 15.86
N TYR A 373 4.01 0.68 16.88
CA TYR A 373 2.80 1.48 16.68
C TYR A 373 3.16 2.87 16.15
N PRO A 374 2.35 3.45 15.28
CA PRO A 374 2.64 4.78 14.70
C PRO A 374 2.63 5.90 15.76
N SER A 375 1.74 5.85 16.73
CA SER A 375 1.58 6.87 17.78
C SER A 375 2.76 6.96 18.75
N GLU A 376 3.12 8.17 19.20
CA GLU A 376 4.26 8.39 20.10
C GLU A 376 4.11 7.70 21.46
N ASN A 377 2.91 7.66 22.02
CA ASN A 377 2.62 7.09 23.34
C ASN A 377 2.37 5.57 23.30
N MET A 378 2.50 4.95 22.14
CA MET A 378 2.26 3.54 21.91
C MET A 378 3.57 2.72 21.92
N PRO A 379 3.51 1.40 22.13
CA PRO A 379 4.69 0.56 22.19
C PRO A 379 5.56 0.65 20.92
N LYS A 380 6.87 0.76 21.14
CA LYS A 380 7.90 0.77 20.09
C LYS A 380 8.79 -0.46 20.24
N ASN A 381 9.61 -0.74 19.23
CA ASN A 381 10.55 -1.86 19.22
C ASN A 381 9.89 -3.22 19.50
N LEU A 382 8.75 -3.44 18.84
CA LEU A 382 8.01 -4.70 18.95
C LEU A 382 8.77 -5.79 18.20
N VAL A 383 9.10 -6.86 18.89
CA VAL A 383 9.83 -8.00 18.33
C VAL A 383 8.98 -9.24 18.49
N ASN A 384 8.71 -9.94 17.39
CA ASN A 384 7.96 -11.19 17.37
C ASN A 384 8.64 -12.21 16.46
N PHE A 385 8.55 -13.49 16.81
CA PHE A 385 9.15 -14.59 16.09
C PHE A 385 8.06 -15.45 15.44
N SER A 386 8.37 -15.98 14.25
CA SER A 386 7.55 -17.00 13.59
C SER A 386 7.84 -18.39 14.16
N GLN A 387 7.09 -19.38 13.71
CA GLN A 387 7.44 -20.79 13.85
C GLN A 387 8.75 -21.10 13.13
N ILE A 388 9.40 -22.18 13.57
CA ILE A 388 10.47 -22.80 12.78
C ILE A 388 9.80 -23.62 11.68
N THR A 389 10.15 -23.35 10.43
CA THR A 389 9.71 -24.14 9.28
C THR A 389 10.92 -24.75 8.59
N CYS A 390 10.83 -26.05 8.28
CA CYS A 390 11.88 -26.77 7.56
C CYS A 390 11.39 -27.08 6.15
N VAL A 391 12.28 -26.92 5.16
CA VAL A 391 11.97 -27.05 3.76
C VAL A 391 13.15 -27.63 3.01
N THR A 392 12.90 -28.43 2.00
CA THR A 392 13.91 -29.05 1.16
C THR A 392 13.79 -28.47 -0.25
N PRO A 393 14.77 -27.70 -0.75
CA PRO A 393 14.82 -27.28 -2.14
C PRO A 393 14.74 -28.48 -3.07
N VAL A 394 14.01 -28.30 -4.15
CA VAL A 394 13.79 -29.34 -5.17
C VAL A 394 14.14 -28.76 -6.54
N ASP A 395 14.77 -29.58 -7.33
CA ASP A 395 15.02 -29.27 -8.71
C ASP A 395 13.72 -29.44 -9.52
N ASN A 396 13.18 -28.34 -9.95
CA ASN A 396 11.91 -28.25 -10.70
C ASN A 396 11.98 -27.23 -11.83
N GLU A 397 13.19 -26.81 -12.20
CA GLU A 397 13.44 -25.89 -13.32
C GLU A 397 14.20 -26.64 -14.40
N ALA A 398 13.71 -26.59 -15.64
CA ALA A 398 14.41 -27.18 -16.77
C ALA A 398 15.72 -26.43 -17.05
N PRO A 399 16.78 -27.11 -17.51
CA PRO A 399 18.02 -26.46 -17.98
C PRO A 399 17.74 -25.47 -19.11
N CYS A 400 18.68 -24.55 -19.34
CA CYS A 400 18.56 -23.57 -20.41
C CYS A 400 18.45 -24.23 -21.79
N SER A 401 17.69 -23.62 -22.70
CA SER A 401 17.54 -24.06 -24.07
C SER A 401 18.88 -23.94 -24.84
N PRO A 402 19.34 -25.03 -25.49
CA PRO A 402 20.51 -24.97 -26.34
C PRO A 402 20.32 -24.07 -27.58
N GLY A 403 21.35 -23.35 -27.97
CA GLY A 403 21.39 -22.64 -29.26
C GLY A 403 21.67 -23.61 -30.41
N LEU A 404 20.65 -23.92 -31.23
CA LEU A 404 20.76 -24.92 -32.32
C LEU A 404 21.22 -24.31 -33.64
N HIS A 405 22.16 -24.99 -34.28
CA HIS A 405 22.56 -24.76 -35.67
C HIS A 405 22.41 -26.05 -36.48
N VAL A 406 21.79 -25.96 -37.66
CA VAL A 406 21.56 -27.10 -38.55
C VAL A 406 22.24 -26.85 -39.89
N THR A 407 22.98 -27.86 -40.36
CA THR A 407 23.62 -27.86 -41.69
C THR A 407 23.18 -29.08 -42.48
N SER A 408 22.56 -28.87 -43.62
CA SER A 408 22.13 -29.95 -44.53
C SER A 408 23.27 -30.42 -45.44
N GLN A 409 23.42 -31.73 -45.56
CA GLN A 409 24.37 -32.41 -46.47
C GLN A 409 23.57 -33.13 -47.53
N CYS A 410 23.30 -32.43 -48.66
CA CYS A 410 22.42 -32.88 -49.73
C CYS A 410 22.92 -34.15 -50.40
N ASP A 411 24.23 -34.25 -50.63
CA ASP A 411 24.84 -35.42 -51.31
C ASP A 411 24.78 -36.70 -50.46
N SER A 412 24.68 -36.56 -49.16
CA SER A 412 24.67 -37.67 -48.19
C SER A 412 23.33 -37.85 -47.48
N LEU A 413 22.31 -37.09 -47.85
CA LEU A 413 20.93 -37.12 -47.37
C LEU A 413 20.78 -37.10 -45.84
N TYR A 414 21.57 -36.24 -45.16
CA TYR A 414 21.41 -36.05 -43.71
C TYR A 414 21.52 -34.58 -43.29
N ASN A 415 20.94 -34.28 -42.13
CA ASN A 415 21.12 -33.00 -41.45
C ASN A 415 22.09 -33.17 -40.28
N GLN A 416 23.13 -32.33 -40.24
CA GLN A 416 24.05 -32.24 -39.11
C GLN A 416 23.54 -31.17 -38.16
N LEU A 417 23.11 -31.57 -36.99
CA LEU A 417 22.74 -30.70 -35.89
C LEU A 417 23.97 -30.45 -35.02
N ARG A 418 24.14 -29.21 -34.61
CA ARG A 418 25.11 -28.79 -33.58
C ARG A 418 24.45 -27.80 -32.67
N TRP A 419 24.74 -27.89 -31.39
CA TRP A 419 24.22 -26.92 -30.44
C TRP A 419 25.25 -26.45 -29.43
N THR A 420 25.00 -25.29 -28.83
CA THR A 420 25.87 -24.65 -27.85
C THR A 420 25.07 -24.30 -26.62
N ILE A 421 25.72 -24.32 -25.46
CA ILE A 421 25.21 -23.81 -24.22
C ILE A 421 26.03 -22.57 -23.91
N GLU A 422 25.38 -21.40 -23.97
CA GLU A 422 26.06 -20.11 -23.81
C GLU A 422 26.32 -19.80 -22.32
N ASP A 423 25.41 -20.19 -21.43
CA ASP A 423 25.56 -19.96 -20.00
C ASP A 423 26.30 -21.13 -19.32
N PRO A 424 27.47 -20.88 -18.71
CA PRO A 424 28.23 -21.91 -18.00
C PRO A 424 27.48 -22.55 -16.81
N LEU A 425 26.61 -21.78 -16.12
CA LEU A 425 25.84 -22.27 -14.98
C LEU A 425 24.80 -23.32 -15.43
N CYS A 426 24.16 -23.08 -16.55
CA CYS A 426 23.23 -24.04 -17.16
C CYS A 426 23.88 -25.35 -17.54
N LYS A 427 25.15 -25.30 -17.96
CA LYS A 427 25.89 -26.50 -18.42
C LYS A 427 26.13 -27.51 -17.29
N GLU A 428 26.19 -27.06 -16.05
CA GLU A 428 26.38 -27.94 -14.89
C GLU A 428 25.11 -28.76 -14.61
N ASP A 429 23.95 -28.21 -14.91
CA ASP A 429 22.62 -28.78 -14.63
C ASP A 429 22.17 -29.81 -15.72
N ILE A 430 22.75 -29.77 -16.87
CA ILE A 430 22.37 -30.63 -17.98
C ILE A 430 22.86 -32.08 -17.78
N SER A 431 21.96 -33.04 -17.92
CA SER A 431 22.26 -34.47 -18.01
C SER A 431 22.30 -34.98 -19.44
N GLY A 432 21.48 -34.41 -20.31
CA GLY A 432 21.39 -34.82 -21.72
C GLY A 432 20.52 -33.93 -22.58
N TYR A 433 20.22 -34.39 -23.77
CA TYR A 433 19.47 -33.65 -24.80
C TYR A 433 18.39 -34.51 -25.43
N LYS A 434 17.26 -33.90 -25.78
CA LYS A 434 16.19 -34.47 -26.60
C LYS A 434 16.18 -33.76 -27.96
N ILE A 435 16.16 -34.52 -29.03
CA ILE A 435 16.15 -34.01 -30.39
C ILE A 435 14.78 -34.21 -30.98
N TRP A 436 14.23 -33.13 -31.51
CA TRP A 436 12.87 -33.09 -32.03
C TRP A 436 12.90 -32.72 -33.50
N TYR A 437 11.97 -33.31 -34.29
CA TYR A 437 11.87 -33.10 -35.74
C TYR A 437 10.41 -33.05 -36.19
N ALA A 438 10.14 -32.22 -37.17
CA ALA A 438 8.89 -32.22 -37.97
C ALA A 438 9.27 -32.01 -39.45
N MET A 439 8.54 -32.63 -40.35
CA MET A 439 8.80 -32.50 -41.79
C MET A 439 8.43 -31.10 -42.30
N THR A 440 7.36 -30.50 -41.75
CA THR A 440 6.88 -29.17 -42.10
C THR A 440 6.70 -28.29 -40.85
N TYR A 441 6.60 -27.00 -41.04
CA TYR A 441 6.37 -26.02 -39.95
C TYR A 441 4.99 -26.18 -39.27
N GLU A 442 4.02 -26.76 -40.00
CA GLU A 442 2.65 -26.95 -39.50
C GLU A 442 2.50 -28.22 -38.65
N GLU A 443 3.46 -29.12 -38.69
CA GLU A 443 3.43 -30.38 -37.95
C GLU A 443 3.98 -30.20 -36.54
N THR A 444 3.45 -31.01 -35.61
CA THR A 444 3.99 -31.10 -34.25
C THR A 444 5.36 -31.80 -34.26
N LEU A 445 6.33 -31.18 -33.60
CA LEU A 445 7.67 -31.78 -33.46
C LEU A 445 7.59 -33.12 -32.71
N ALA A 446 8.09 -34.16 -33.31
CA ALA A 446 8.22 -35.51 -32.76
C ALA A 446 9.62 -35.72 -32.16
N LEU A 447 9.72 -36.42 -31.04
CA LEU A 447 10.99 -36.82 -30.44
C LEU A 447 11.65 -37.89 -31.33
N ILE A 448 12.84 -37.62 -31.86
CA ILE A 448 13.60 -38.54 -32.74
C ILE A 448 14.81 -39.16 -32.05
N ALA A 449 15.38 -38.52 -31.04
CA ALA A 449 16.48 -39.07 -30.26
C ALA A 449 16.56 -38.48 -28.86
N THR A 450 17.04 -39.27 -27.91
CA THR A 450 17.49 -38.84 -26.59
C THR A 450 18.98 -39.16 -26.47
N ILE A 451 19.75 -38.20 -25.96
CA ILE A 451 21.21 -38.30 -25.79
C ILE A 451 21.51 -38.13 -24.31
N ASP A 452 21.83 -39.22 -23.61
CA ASP A 452 22.08 -39.23 -22.15
C ASP A 452 23.54 -38.85 -21.82
N ASN A 453 24.09 -37.86 -22.53
CA ASN A 453 25.46 -37.38 -22.35
C ASN A 453 25.54 -35.87 -22.61
N LYS A 454 25.73 -35.09 -21.58
CA LYS A 454 25.80 -33.62 -21.61
C LYS A 454 26.98 -33.07 -22.48
N ASN A 455 27.98 -33.90 -22.77
CA ASN A 455 29.12 -33.47 -23.59
C ASN A 455 28.93 -33.75 -25.08
N THR A 456 27.85 -34.43 -25.45
CA THR A 456 27.52 -34.65 -26.86
C THR A 456 26.73 -33.47 -27.39
N LEU A 457 27.36 -32.65 -28.22
CA LEU A 457 26.80 -31.40 -28.74
C LEU A 457 26.47 -31.49 -30.24
N THR A 458 26.38 -32.70 -30.77
CA THR A 458 26.09 -32.93 -32.19
C THR A 458 25.22 -34.17 -32.38
N TYR A 459 24.40 -34.13 -33.43
CA TYR A 459 23.59 -35.27 -33.87
C TYR A 459 23.42 -35.28 -35.37
N LYS A 460 23.47 -36.47 -36.02
CA LYS A 460 23.16 -36.65 -37.43
C LYS A 460 21.77 -37.27 -37.57
N HIS A 461 20.91 -36.60 -38.32
CA HIS A 461 19.59 -37.12 -38.65
C HIS A 461 19.49 -37.44 -40.14
N TYR A 462 18.98 -38.62 -40.44
CA TYR A 462 18.71 -39.10 -41.78
C TYR A 462 17.18 -39.19 -41.99
N PRO A 463 16.50 -38.09 -42.42
CA PRO A 463 15.04 -38.07 -42.48
C PRO A 463 14.45 -38.84 -43.70
N GLY A 464 15.27 -39.40 -44.55
CA GLY A 464 14.88 -40.09 -45.78
C GLY A 464 15.23 -39.29 -47.02
N ASP A 465 14.42 -39.47 -48.09
CA ASP A 465 14.70 -38.83 -49.39
C ASP A 465 14.52 -37.31 -49.37
N ILE A 466 13.78 -36.79 -48.42
CA ILE A 466 13.57 -35.34 -48.24
C ILE A 466 14.28 -34.87 -46.97
N ILE A 467 15.34 -34.08 -47.13
CA ILE A 467 16.15 -33.58 -46.00
C ILE A 467 15.66 -32.28 -45.38
N SER A 468 14.63 -31.67 -45.95
CA SER A 468 13.98 -30.48 -45.34
C SER A 468 13.23 -30.85 -44.08
N GLY A 469 13.13 -29.88 -43.13
CA GLY A 469 12.33 -30.04 -41.91
C GLY A 469 12.73 -29.05 -40.85
N CYS A 470 11.93 -29.03 -39.77
CA CYS A 470 12.11 -28.20 -38.59
C CYS A 470 12.72 -29.03 -37.46
N TYR A 471 13.67 -28.45 -36.75
CA TYR A 471 14.36 -29.10 -35.65
C TYR A 471 14.28 -28.25 -34.40
N ALA A 472 14.19 -28.93 -33.23
CA ALA A 472 14.44 -28.33 -31.92
C ALA A 472 15.33 -29.27 -31.11
N VAL A 473 16.12 -28.67 -30.21
CA VAL A 473 16.90 -29.39 -29.20
C VAL A 473 16.51 -28.83 -27.83
N SER A 474 16.11 -29.68 -26.92
CA SER A 474 15.92 -29.34 -25.52
C SER A 474 16.93 -30.06 -24.64
N ALA A 475 17.46 -29.39 -23.66
CA ALA A 475 18.25 -30.03 -22.61
C ALA A 475 17.31 -30.61 -21.54
N PHE A 476 17.77 -31.60 -20.80
CA PHE A 476 17.12 -32.11 -19.61
C PHE A 476 18.16 -32.39 -18.51
N ASP A 477 17.70 -32.30 -17.25
CA ASP A 477 18.49 -32.60 -16.06
C ASP A 477 18.37 -34.05 -15.58
N ILE A 478 18.92 -34.34 -14.40
CA ILE A 478 18.82 -35.67 -13.77
C ILE A 478 17.41 -36.04 -13.31
N HIS A 479 16.52 -35.05 -13.16
CA HIS A 479 15.13 -35.22 -12.74
C HIS A 479 14.18 -35.32 -13.93
N GLY A 480 14.68 -35.05 -15.15
CA GLY A 480 13.93 -35.15 -16.39
C GLY A 480 13.17 -33.87 -16.79
N ASN A 481 13.43 -32.77 -16.07
CA ASN A 481 12.86 -31.43 -16.37
C ASN A 481 13.34 -30.88 -17.71
#